data_964cc8802a0266a4fd6cd8e2eb3cf2d2
#
_entry.id   964cc8802a0266a4fd6cd8e2eb3cf2d2
#
_cell.length_a   1.000
_cell.length_b   1.000
_cell.length_c   1.000
_cell.angle_alpha   90.00
_cell.angle_beta   90.00
_cell.angle_gamma   90.00
#
_symmetry.space_group_name_H-M   'P 1'
#
loop_
_entity.id
_entity.type
_entity.pdbx_description
1 polymer ?
#
loop_
_entity_poly.entity_id
_entity_poly.type
_entity_poly.pdbx_seq_one_letter_code
_entity_poly.pdbx_strand_id
1 'polypeptide(L)'
;MSENKLADLSMEFAVEILKLCEGIKGHYSIVNQLERSATSIGANIREAKYAHSKPDFISKLQISLKECYETEYWLELMQRAEILLDISGIIHDCGVIRKMLISSISTAKKNNN
;
A
#
# COMPACT_ATOMS: atom_id res chain seq x y z
N MET A 1 -4.72 -11.09 14.72
CA MET A 1 -3.51 -10.28 14.86
C MET A 1 -3.46 -9.24 13.79
N SER A 2 -3.24 -7.98 14.19
CA SER A 2 -3.27 -6.88 13.23
C SER A 2 -2.21 -7.02 12.13
N GLU A 3 -1.03 -7.57 12.46
CA GLU A 3 0.03 -7.77 11.47
C GLU A 3 -0.36 -8.74 10.38
N ASN A 4 -1.02 -9.85 10.77
CA ASN A 4 -1.48 -10.83 9.78
C ASN A 4 -2.59 -10.24 8.92
N LYS A 5 -3.49 -9.48 9.54
CA LYS A 5 -4.57 -8.82 8.82
C LYS A 5 -4.02 -7.80 7.83
N LEU A 6 -3.03 -7.02 8.25
CA LEU A 6 -2.39 -6.03 7.39
C LEU A 6 -1.71 -6.71 6.20
N ALA A 7 -1.01 -7.81 6.45
CA ALA A 7 -0.36 -8.59 5.38
C ALA A 7 -1.38 -9.09 4.38
N ASP A 8 -2.50 -9.64 4.87
CA ASP A 8 -3.54 -10.18 4.00
C ASP A 8 -4.20 -9.08 3.18
N LEU A 9 -4.57 -7.97 3.82
CA LEU A 9 -5.22 -6.87 3.13
C LEU A 9 -4.31 -6.26 2.06
N SER A 10 -3.02 -6.11 2.37
CA SER A 10 -2.09 -5.52 1.40
C SER A 10 -1.86 -6.45 0.22
N MET A 11 -1.86 -7.77 0.44
CA MET A 11 -1.74 -8.74 -0.64
C MET A 11 -2.98 -8.69 -1.53
N GLU A 12 -4.17 -8.72 -0.93
CA GLU A 12 -5.43 -8.65 -1.68
C GLU A 12 -5.52 -7.37 -2.49
N PHE A 13 -5.09 -6.25 -1.88
CA PHE A 13 -5.08 -4.97 -2.55
C PHE A 13 -4.16 -4.98 -3.76
N ALA A 14 -2.95 -5.55 -3.62
CA ALA A 14 -2.01 -5.65 -4.73
C ALA A 14 -2.59 -6.45 -5.88
N VAL A 15 -3.26 -7.58 -5.57
CA VAL A 15 -3.91 -8.40 -6.59
C VAL A 15 -4.99 -7.60 -7.32
N GLU A 16 -5.81 -6.85 -6.57
CA GLU A 16 -6.85 -6.02 -7.18
C GLU A 16 -6.25 -4.98 -8.13
N ILE A 17 -5.16 -4.33 -7.70
CA ILE A 17 -4.50 -3.34 -8.54
C ILE A 17 -3.97 -3.96 -9.84
N LEU A 18 -3.34 -5.13 -9.74
CA LEU A 18 -2.81 -5.79 -10.94
C LEU A 18 -3.95 -6.14 -11.90
N LYS A 19 -5.07 -6.61 -11.38
CA LYS A 19 -6.24 -6.93 -12.21
C LYS A 19 -6.84 -5.66 -12.83
N LEU A 20 -6.91 -4.59 -12.05
CA LEU A 20 -7.40 -3.30 -12.55
C LEU A 20 -6.54 -2.81 -13.70
N CYS A 21 -5.23 -2.93 -13.58
CA CYS A 21 -4.29 -2.44 -14.58
C CYS A 21 -4.35 -3.23 -15.89
N GLU A 22 -4.76 -4.50 -15.84
CA GLU A 22 -4.89 -5.32 -17.05
C GLU A 22 -5.83 -4.71 -18.07
N GLY A 23 -6.84 -3.98 -17.60
CA GLY A 23 -7.83 -3.38 -18.49
C GLY A 23 -7.43 -2.02 -19.06
N ILE A 24 -6.29 -1.47 -18.65
CA ILE A 24 -5.88 -0.15 -19.09
C ILE A 24 -5.00 -0.27 -20.32
N LYS A 25 -5.35 0.48 -21.37
CA LYS A 25 -4.56 0.54 -22.59
C LYS A 25 -3.86 1.90 -22.64
N GLY A 26 -2.55 1.88 -22.90
CA GLY A 26 -1.75 3.10 -22.91
C GLY A 26 -1.38 3.54 -21.50
N HIS A 27 -0.84 4.75 -21.38
CA HIS A 27 -0.40 5.33 -20.09
C HIS A 27 0.56 4.42 -19.33
N TYR A 28 1.44 3.74 -20.06
CA TYR A 28 2.29 2.69 -19.48
C TYR A 28 3.16 3.19 -18.34
N SER A 29 3.69 4.41 -18.44
CA SER A 29 4.56 4.93 -17.38
C SER A 29 3.79 5.15 -16.07
N ILE A 30 2.54 5.63 -16.15
CA ILE A 30 1.72 5.86 -14.96
C ILE A 30 1.24 4.52 -14.39
N VAL A 31 0.81 3.61 -15.27
CA VAL A 31 0.38 2.28 -14.85
C VAL A 31 1.53 1.56 -14.11
N ASN A 32 2.75 1.66 -14.65
CA ASN A 32 3.91 1.05 -14.02
C ASN A 32 4.17 1.64 -12.63
N GLN A 33 4.00 2.95 -12.46
CA GLN A 33 4.18 3.59 -11.17
C GLN A 33 3.13 3.13 -10.16
N LEU A 34 1.88 2.99 -10.61
CA LEU A 34 0.82 2.49 -9.75
C LEU A 34 1.12 1.05 -9.32
N GLU A 35 1.47 0.19 -10.26
CA GLU A 35 1.79 -1.21 -9.93
C GLU A 35 2.98 -1.30 -8.99
N ARG A 36 4.03 -0.53 -9.24
CA ARG A 36 5.23 -0.53 -8.40
C ARG A 36 4.90 -0.12 -6.97
N SER A 37 4.22 1.00 -6.79
CA SER A 37 3.93 1.49 -5.45
C SER A 37 2.94 0.57 -4.73
N ALA A 38 1.91 0.12 -5.42
CA ALA A 38 0.88 -0.73 -4.81
C ALA A 38 1.43 -2.08 -4.36
N THR A 39 2.32 -2.69 -5.15
CA THR A 39 2.92 -3.97 -4.76
C THR A 39 3.99 -3.79 -3.69
N SER A 40 4.62 -2.61 -3.63
CA SER A 40 5.63 -2.32 -2.62
C SER A 40 5.05 -2.21 -1.21
N ILE A 41 3.77 -1.86 -1.09
CA ILE A 41 3.11 -1.78 0.22
C ILE A 41 3.23 -3.13 0.93
N GLY A 42 2.72 -4.19 0.31
CA GLY A 42 2.72 -5.52 0.90
C GLY A 42 4.11 -6.11 1.01
N ALA A 43 4.99 -5.83 0.03
CA ALA A 43 6.35 -6.33 0.07
C ALA A 43 7.09 -5.82 1.31
N ASN A 44 6.94 -4.54 1.64
CA ASN A 44 7.58 -3.96 2.81
C ASN A 44 6.96 -4.44 4.12
N ILE A 45 5.65 -4.69 4.12
CA ILE A 45 4.99 -5.27 5.29
C ILE A 45 5.56 -6.66 5.55
N ARG A 46 5.77 -7.45 4.51
CA ARG A 46 6.36 -8.78 4.66
C ARG A 46 7.79 -8.68 5.17
N GLU A 47 8.58 -7.75 4.64
CA GLU A 47 9.95 -7.57 5.11
C GLU A 47 10.01 -7.15 6.57
N ALA A 48 9.03 -6.33 7.02
CA ALA A 48 8.94 -5.92 8.40
C ALA A 48 8.80 -7.14 9.32
N LYS A 49 8.05 -8.15 8.90
CA LYS A 49 7.84 -9.37 9.68
C LYS A 49 9.17 -10.08 9.99
N TYR A 50 10.16 -9.93 9.11
CA TYR A 50 11.46 -10.60 9.25
C TYR A 50 12.56 -9.60 9.60
N ALA A 51 12.20 -8.45 10.16
CA ALA A 51 13.15 -7.40 10.52
C ALA A 51 14.11 -7.88 11.62
N HIS A 52 15.34 -7.39 11.58
CA HIS A 52 16.39 -7.76 12.52
C HIS A 52 16.24 -7.07 13.88
N SER A 53 15.52 -5.97 13.93
CA SER A 53 15.42 -5.15 15.13
C SER A 53 14.12 -4.35 15.07
N LYS A 54 13.75 -3.74 16.22
CA LYS A 54 12.59 -2.87 16.24
C LYS A 54 12.76 -1.65 15.34
N PRO A 55 13.92 -0.95 15.33
CA PRO A 55 14.09 0.15 14.37
C PRO A 55 13.94 -0.29 12.93
N ASP A 56 14.44 -1.47 12.56
CA ASP A 56 14.28 -2.00 11.21
C ASP A 56 12.82 -2.29 10.91
N PHE A 57 12.10 -2.88 11.86
CA PHE A 57 10.66 -3.15 11.75
C PHE A 57 9.90 -1.86 11.46
N ILE A 58 10.15 -0.82 12.27
CA ILE A 58 9.48 0.48 12.10
C ILE A 58 9.85 1.09 10.76
N SER A 59 11.12 1.01 10.38
CA SER A 59 11.59 1.55 9.10
C SER A 59 10.85 0.93 7.91
N LYS A 60 10.70 -0.40 7.93
CA LYS A 60 9.99 -1.10 6.84
C LYS A 60 8.53 -0.69 6.77
N LEU A 61 7.86 -0.53 7.91
CA LEU A 61 6.48 -0.08 7.92
C LEU A 61 6.36 1.36 7.44
N GLN A 62 7.34 2.21 7.76
CA GLN A 62 7.35 3.59 7.28
C GLN A 62 7.53 3.66 5.77
N ILE A 63 8.34 2.79 5.19
CA ILE A 63 8.49 2.69 3.75
C ILE A 63 7.16 2.26 3.12
N SER A 64 6.51 1.25 3.72
CA SER A 64 5.21 0.80 3.25
C SER A 64 4.18 1.93 3.27
N LEU A 65 4.16 2.72 4.34
CA LEU A 65 3.25 3.86 4.46
C LEU A 65 3.50 4.90 3.37
N LYS A 66 4.76 5.18 3.09
CA LYS A 66 5.14 6.11 2.03
C LYS A 66 4.63 5.61 0.68
N GLU A 67 4.77 4.31 0.41
CA GLU A 67 4.26 3.72 -0.84
C GLU A 67 2.74 3.78 -0.90
N CYS A 68 2.09 3.68 0.26
CA CYS A 68 0.63 3.79 0.33
C CYS A 68 0.17 5.19 -0.09
N TYR A 69 0.84 6.24 0.40
CA TYR A 69 0.54 7.61 -0.02
C TYR A 69 0.78 7.80 -1.51
N GLU A 70 1.85 7.23 -2.04
CA GLU A 70 2.14 7.33 -3.47
C GLU A 70 1.06 6.62 -4.29
N THR A 71 0.61 5.45 -3.83
CA THR A 71 -0.45 4.70 -4.49
C THR A 71 -1.74 5.51 -4.54
N GLU A 72 -2.09 6.15 -3.42
CA GLU A 72 -3.28 7.03 -3.38
C GLU A 72 -3.16 8.16 -4.40
N TYR A 73 -1.97 8.73 -4.54
CA TYR A 73 -1.75 9.78 -5.53
C TYR A 73 -2.02 9.29 -6.96
N TRP A 74 -1.46 8.13 -7.32
CA TRP A 74 -1.66 7.61 -8.68
C TRP A 74 -3.13 7.27 -8.95
N LEU A 75 -3.81 6.71 -7.96
CA LEU A 75 -5.24 6.38 -8.11
C LEU A 75 -6.07 7.65 -8.29
N GLU A 76 -5.79 8.67 -7.49
CA GLU A 76 -6.50 9.94 -7.60
C GLU A 76 -6.23 10.60 -8.95
N LEU A 77 -4.98 10.61 -9.39
CA LEU A 77 -4.61 11.16 -10.69
C LEU A 77 -5.36 10.47 -11.82
N MET A 78 -5.36 9.14 -11.81
CA MET A 78 -5.98 8.37 -12.87
C MET A 78 -7.51 8.53 -12.86
N GLN A 79 -8.10 8.71 -11.67
CA GLN A 79 -9.54 8.97 -11.57
C GLN A 79 -9.88 10.35 -12.13
N ARG A 80 -9.13 11.37 -11.76
CA ARG A 80 -9.38 12.73 -12.27
C ARG A 80 -9.14 12.83 -13.77
N ALA A 81 -8.18 12.08 -14.28
CA ALA A 81 -7.89 12.05 -15.72
C ALA A 81 -8.86 11.13 -16.48
N GLU A 82 -9.79 10.50 -15.77
CA GLU A 82 -10.78 9.59 -16.34
C GLU A 82 -10.16 8.39 -17.04
N ILE A 83 -8.95 8.00 -16.64
CA ILE A 83 -8.31 6.77 -17.08
C ILE A 83 -8.97 5.59 -16.37
N LEU A 84 -9.31 5.78 -15.09
CA LEU A 84 -10.02 4.79 -14.28
C LEU A 84 -11.32 5.39 -13.76
N LEU A 85 -12.38 4.60 -13.81
CA LEU A 85 -13.71 5.00 -13.32
C LEU A 85 -14.15 4.03 -12.24
N ASP A 86 -15.01 4.50 -11.34
CA ASP A 86 -15.63 3.65 -10.30
C ASP A 86 -14.62 2.95 -9.41
N ILE A 87 -13.56 3.66 -9.01
CA ILE A 87 -12.52 3.08 -8.16
C ILE A 87 -12.61 3.53 -6.71
N SER A 88 -13.77 4.04 -6.28
CA SER A 88 -13.92 4.52 -4.90
C SER A 88 -13.66 3.40 -3.88
N GLY A 89 -14.03 2.15 -4.20
CA GLY A 89 -13.78 1.02 -3.31
C GLY A 89 -12.29 0.74 -3.13
N ILE A 90 -11.54 0.80 -4.23
CA ILE A 90 -10.10 0.56 -4.20
C ILE A 90 -9.39 1.69 -3.43
N ILE A 91 -9.81 2.92 -3.65
CA ILE A 91 -9.27 4.08 -2.92
C ILE A 91 -9.56 3.93 -1.43
N HIS A 92 -10.78 3.52 -1.09
CA HIS A 92 -11.16 3.27 0.30
C HIS A 92 -10.26 2.20 0.93
N ASP A 93 -10.03 1.09 0.22
CA ASP A 93 -9.20 0.00 0.73
C ASP A 93 -7.77 0.46 0.99
N CYS A 94 -7.23 1.28 0.09
CA CYS A 94 -5.90 1.86 0.28
C CYS A 94 -5.86 2.70 1.56
N GLY A 95 -6.92 3.48 1.80
CA GLY A 95 -7.04 4.29 3.01
C GLY A 95 -7.10 3.46 4.28
N VAL A 96 -7.76 2.30 4.23
CA VAL A 96 -7.81 1.38 5.37
C VAL A 96 -6.41 0.88 5.70
N ILE A 97 -5.66 0.45 4.68
CA ILE A 97 -4.29 -0.02 4.86
C ILE A 97 -3.42 1.09 5.44
N ARG A 98 -3.56 2.30 4.92
CA ARG A 98 -2.82 3.47 5.41
C ARG A 98 -3.05 3.69 6.90
N LYS A 99 -4.31 3.66 7.33
CA LYS A 99 -4.66 3.87 8.74
C LYS A 99 -4.08 2.77 9.62
N MET A 100 -4.12 1.53 9.14
CA MET A 100 -3.55 0.41 9.89
C MET A 100 -2.04 0.54 10.03
N LEU A 101 -1.37 0.99 8.97
CA LEU A 101 0.09 1.21 9.02
C LEU A 101 0.43 2.30 10.04
N ILE A 102 -0.31 3.42 10.02
CA ILE A 102 -0.09 4.51 10.96
C ILE A 102 -0.25 4.00 12.40
N SER A 103 -1.30 3.22 12.64
CA SER A 103 -1.57 2.65 13.96
C SER A 103 -0.47 1.70 14.40
N SER A 104 -0.03 0.81 13.50
CA SER A 104 1.02 -0.16 13.81
C SER A 104 2.35 0.52 14.12
N ILE A 105 2.70 1.55 13.35
CA ILE A 105 3.92 2.31 13.58
C ILE A 105 3.86 3.01 14.93
N SER A 106 2.73 3.64 15.22
CA SER A 106 2.53 4.34 16.49
C SER A 106 2.68 3.39 17.68
N THR A 107 2.05 2.22 17.58
CA THR A 107 2.13 1.20 18.63
C THR A 107 3.57 0.72 18.83
N ALA A 108 4.28 0.46 17.73
CA ALA A 108 5.67 -0.01 17.80
C ALA A 108 6.57 1.03 18.46
N LYS A 109 6.36 2.31 18.17
CA LYS A 109 7.14 3.37 18.78
C LYS A 109 6.87 3.52 20.27
N LYS A 110 5.63 3.31 20.69
CA LYS A 110 5.27 3.40 22.11
C LYS A 110 5.85 2.25 22.93
N ASN A 111 5.95 1.06 22.33
CA ASN A 111 6.46 -0.13 23.01
C ASN A 111 7.98 -0.20 22.87
N ASN A 112 8.64 0.88 23.18
CA ASN A 112 10.04 1.07 22.86
C ASN A 112 10.98 0.62 23.97
N ASN A 113 10.57 -0.38 24.73
CA ASN A 113 11.45 -0.90 25.77
C ASN A 113 11.78 -2.39 25.49
#